data_4734e3678d26ace14dc13ec022d035ee
#
_entry.id   4734e3678d26ace14dc13ec022d035ee
#
_cell.length_a   1.000
_cell.length_b   1.000
_cell.length_c   1.000
_cell.angle_alpha   90.00
_cell.angle_beta   90.00
_cell.angle_gamma   90.00
#
_symmetry.space_group_name_H-M   'P 1'
#
loop_
_entity.id
_entity.type
_entity.pdbx_description
1 polymer ?
#
loop_
_entity_poly.entity_id
_entity_poly.type
_entity_poly.pdbx_seq_one_letter_code
_entity_poly.pdbx_strand_id
1 'polypeptide(L)'
;VVLSEGRGNIYDCGFLPLTGTVSERYALIEPGRTSYHTLFEAIPAELRTQFYASIQRGSPCLMPVTGAAAARAQYTFEKPVRYQPMPIAQHLIGYLGASGHGVSGVEYAFDDLLTGGSTLTEVRCTMNARGGFIESDAPYLVESPGTGAGVMLTLDSSIQRACEAVGIEMVDKGCIVVLDAPTGRGRASVSLPLYDPENVAASIARQDTSLVNRALSAYNVGSVFKPLLAAAALEQGISAQETYECTGSIEVGGHVYRCAYGRGHGTVDMKTALEQSCNCYFVQLGLRLGAQTV
;
A
#
# COMPACT_ATOMS: atom_id res chain seq x y z
N VAL A 1 13.75 22.52 14.46
CA VAL A 1 12.65 22.09 13.57
C VAL A 1 13.01 20.73 13.00
N VAL A 2 12.12 19.72 13.14
CA VAL A 2 12.36 18.37 12.60
C VAL A 2 12.28 18.43 11.09
N LEU A 3 13.31 17.93 10.41
CA LEU A 3 13.37 17.75 8.96
C LEU A 3 12.99 16.33 8.57
N SER A 4 13.48 15.33 9.29
CA SER A 4 13.15 13.92 9.11
C SER A 4 12.94 13.24 10.45
N GLU A 5 11.83 12.51 10.60
CA GLU A 5 11.51 11.78 11.84
C GLU A 5 12.28 10.47 12.01
N GLY A 6 13.17 10.14 11.07
CA GLY A 6 14.02 8.97 11.17
C GLY A 6 13.31 7.63 10.99
N ARG A 7 12.22 7.59 10.20
CA ARG A 7 11.48 6.35 9.96
C ARG A 7 12.23 5.43 8.98
N GLY A 8 12.42 4.17 9.37
CA GLY A 8 13.09 3.14 8.57
C GLY A 8 12.37 2.85 7.25
N ASN A 9 13.12 2.46 6.22
CA ASN A 9 12.58 2.21 4.88
C ASN A 9 12.01 0.80 4.73
N ILE A 10 11.09 0.68 3.77
CA ILE A 10 10.56 -0.59 3.28
C ILE A 10 11.25 -0.88 1.95
N TYR A 11 11.70 -2.12 1.77
CA TYR A 11 12.49 -2.57 0.61
C TYR A 11 11.79 -3.71 -0.11
N ASP A 12 12.07 -3.86 -1.40
CA ASP A 12 11.69 -5.04 -2.16
C ASP A 12 12.63 -6.23 -1.88
N CYS A 13 12.41 -7.36 -2.57
CA CYS A 13 13.23 -8.57 -2.41
C CYS A 13 14.66 -8.42 -2.89
N GLY A 14 14.97 -7.39 -3.67
CA GLY A 14 16.30 -7.04 -4.18
C GLY A 14 16.98 -5.92 -3.39
N PHE A 15 16.44 -5.53 -2.23
CA PHE A 15 16.92 -4.40 -1.42
C PHE A 15 16.74 -3.03 -2.09
N LEU A 16 15.87 -2.92 -3.10
CA LEU A 16 15.50 -1.62 -3.65
C LEU A 16 14.50 -0.93 -2.72
N PRO A 17 14.72 0.31 -2.28
CA PRO A 17 13.81 0.99 -1.38
C PRO A 17 12.50 1.35 -2.10
N LEU A 18 11.38 1.03 -1.46
CA LEU A 18 10.02 1.33 -1.91
C LEU A 18 9.49 2.62 -1.28
N THR A 19 10.13 3.08 -0.21
CA THR A 19 9.81 4.31 0.51
C THR A 19 11.07 5.15 0.72
N GLY A 20 10.90 6.48 0.90
CA GLY A 20 12.02 7.38 1.21
C GLY A 20 13.07 7.55 0.10
N THR A 21 12.67 7.39 -1.16
CA THR A 21 13.59 7.45 -2.32
C THR A 21 13.69 8.81 -2.97
N VAL A 22 12.79 9.72 -2.62
CA VAL A 22 12.69 11.06 -3.17
C VAL A 22 12.85 12.07 -2.04
N SER A 23 13.45 13.20 -2.35
CA SER A 23 13.52 14.35 -1.44
C SER A 23 12.86 15.54 -2.07
N GLU A 24 12.23 16.35 -1.23
CA GLU A 24 11.68 17.64 -1.59
C GLU A 24 12.49 18.76 -0.93
N ARG A 25 12.56 19.91 -1.60
CA ARG A 25 13.25 21.06 -1.08
C ARG A 25 12.38 21.89 -0.18
N TYR A 26 12.85 22.15 1.03
CA TYR A 26 12.20 22.96 2.04
C TYR A 26 13.03 24.21 2.32
N ALA A 27 12.37 25.36 2.38
CA ALA A 27 12.97 26.61 2.87
C ALA A 27 12.74 26.73 4.37
N LEU A 28 13.77 27.16 5.09
CA LEU A 28 13.63 27.60 6.46
C LEU A 28 13.16 29.06 6.46
N ILE A 29 11.97 29.27 7.01
CA ILE A 29 11.32 30.60 7.06
C ILE A 29 11.69 31.29 8.37
N GLU A 30 12.21 32.49 8.24
CA GLU A 30 12.48 33.41 9.34
C GLU A 30 11.29 34.37 9.52
N PRO A 31 10.55 34.31 10.64
CA PRO A 31 9.31 35.08 10.82
C PRO A 31 9.44 36.58 10.73
N GLY A 32 10.60 37.15 11.05
CA GLY A 32 10.81 38.61 11.15
C GLY A 32 11.43 39.28 9.93
N ARG A 33 11.97 38.53 8.98
CA ARG A 33 12.88 39.10 7.94
C ARG A 33 12.54 38.66 6.52
N THR A 34 11.76 37.60 6.36
CA THR A 34 11.46 37.06 5.04
C THR A 34 10.47 37.96 4.32
N SER A 35 10.79 38.36 3.09
CA SER A 35 9.84 39.00 2.21
C SER A 35 8.74 37.97 1.87
N TYR A 36 7.67 37.99 2.64
CA TYR A 36 6.56 37.06 2.52
C TYR A 36 5.98 36.97 1.10
N HIS A 37 6.03 38.09 0.38
CA HIS A 37 5.51 38.18 -0.98
C HIS A 37 6.30 37.29 -1.95
N THR A 38 7.60 37.18 -1.75
CA THR A 38 8.48 36.43 -2.66
C THR A 38 8.41 34.93 -2.46
N LEU A 39 8.11 34.49 -1.24
CA LEU A 39 7.97 33.07 -0.89
C LEU A 39 6.53 32.58 -1.02
N PHE A 40 5.56 33.47 -0.85
CA PHE A 40 4.15 33.10 -0.89
C PHE A 40 3.71 32.45 -2.22
N GLU A 41 4.20 32.98 -3.35
CA GLU A 41 3.91 32.42 -4.67
C GLU A 41 4.56 31.04 -4.90
N ALA A 42 5.61 30.76 -4.15
CA ALA A 42 6.39 29.54 -4.23
C ALA A 42 5.88 28.41 -3.35
N ILE A 43 5.07 28.76 -2.37
CA ILE A 43 4.47 27.78 -1.46
C ILE A 43 3.19 27.23 -2.12
N PRO A 44 3.01 25.91 -2.12
CA PRO A 44 1.76 25.28 -2.59
C PRO A 44 0.54 25.96 -1.97
N ALA A 45 -0.50 26.16 -2.77
CA ALA A 45 -1.69 26.95 -2.37
C ALA A 45 -2.36 26.40 -1.10
N GLU A 46 -2.40 25.08 -0.96
CA GLU A 46 -2.92 24.34 0.18
C GLU A 46 -2.17 24.59 1.49
N LEU A 47 -0.89 24.93 1.42
CA LEU A 47 -0.04 25.19 2.60
C LEU A 47 0.04 26.68 2.99
N ARG A 48 -0.54 27.58 2.21
CA ARG A 48 -0.47 29.03 2.46
C ARG A 48 -1.09 29.46 3.79
N THR A 49 -2.20 28.81 4.18
CA THR A 49 -2.83 29.08 5.49
C THR A 49 -1.92 28.66 6.65
N GLN A 50 -1.26 27.51 6.54
CA GLN A 50 -0.28 27.06 7.53
C GLN A 50 0.95 27.95 7.58
N PHE A 51 1.41 28.42 6.43
CA PHE A 51 2.50 29.40 6.33
C PHE A 51 2.18 30.69 7.09
N TYR A 52 1.01 31.28 6.88
CA TYR A 52 0.59 32.47 7.62
C TYR A 52 0.50 32.24 9.13
N ALA A 53 -0.05 31.12 9.55
CA ALA A 53 -0.16 30.76 10.96
C ALA A 53 1.24 30.61 11.61
N SER A 54 2.23 30.08 10.89
CA SER A 54 3.60 29.93 11.38
C SER A 54 4.30 31.28 11.52
N ILE A 55 4.10 32.18 10.57
CA ILE A 55 4.61 33.56 10.63
C ILE A 55 4.03 34.30 11.84
N GLN A 56 2.72 34.18 12.08
CA GLN A 56 2.08 34.88 13.21
C GLN A 56 2.57 34.37 14.57
N ARG A 57 2.97 33.09 14.66
CA ARG A 57 3.54 32.53 15.90
C ARG A 57 4.94 33.05 16.20
N GLY A 58 5.63 33.68 15.24
CA GLY A 58 7.00 34.17 15.42
C GLY A 58 8.04 33.05 15.57
N SER A 59 7.72 31.82 15.20
CA SER A 59 8.65 30.70 15.28
C SER A 59 9.11 30.27 13.89
N PRO A 60 10.38 29.86 13.72
CA PRO A 60 10.88 29.36 12.44
C PRO A 60 10.12 28.09 12.04
N CYS A 61 9.87 27.95 10.74
CA CYS A 61 9.22 26.77 10.19
C CYS A 61 9.87 26.36 8.86
N LEU A 62 9.71 25.09 8.51
CA LEU A 62 10.09 24.54 7.21
C LEU A 62 8.87 24.51 6.31
N MET A 63 9.03 25.03 5.08
CA MET A 63 7.97 25.02 4.06
C MET A 63 8.51 24.46 2.76
N PRO A 64 7.76 23.57 2.07
CA PRO A 64 8.16 23.09 0.75
C PRO A 64 8.19 24.24 -0.24
N VAL A 65 9.22 24.28 -1.07
CA VAL A 65 9.42 25.33 -2.08
C VAL A 65 9.80 24.69 -3.41
N THR A 66 9.26 25.23 -4.51
CA THR A 66 9.53 24.76 -5.87
C THR A 66 10.15 25.85 -6.74
N GLY A 67 10.86 25.43 -7.79
CA GLY A 67 11.31 26.31 -8.86
C GLY A 67 12.21 27.46 -8.44
N ALA A 68 12.04 28.63 -9.08
CA ALA A 68 12.84 29.83 -8.88
C ALA A 68 12.75 30.42 -7.46
N ALA A 69 11.78 30.04 -6.68
CA ALA A 69 11.61 30.53 -5.33
C ALA A 69 12.47 29.79 -4.31
N ALA A 70 12.80 28.53 -4.58
CA ALA A 70 13.84 27.84 -3.81
C ALA A 70 15.19 28.56 -3.91
N ALA A 71 15.49 29.20 -5.06
CA ALA A 71 16.70 29.98 -5.28
C ALA A 71 16.72 31.32 -4.53
N ARG A 72 15.58 31.80 -4.02
CA ARG A 72 15.45 33.06 -3.27
C ARG A 72 15.38 32.85 -1.76
N ALA A 73 15.21 31.61 -1.31
CA ALA A 73 15.26 31.32 0.12
C ALA A 73 16.69 31.39 0.63
N GLN A 74 16.89 32.02 1.81
CA GLN A 74 18.20 32.16 2.41
C GLN A 74 18.81 30.81 2.81
N TYR A 75 17.97 29.89 3.32
CA TYR A 75 18.39 28.57 3.73
C TYR A 75 17.40 27.54 3.20
N THR A 76 17.91 26.52 2.52
CA THR A 76 17.12 25.41 2.02
C THR A 76 17.70 24.07 2.46
N PHE A 77 16.84 23.09 2.67
CA PHE A 77 17.20 21.74 3.09
C PHE A 77 16.42 20.72 2.25
N GLU A 78 17.05 19.58 1.99
CA GLU A 78 16.37 18.45 1.35
C GLU A 78 15.71 17.59 2.43
N LYS A 79 14.38 17.46 2.35
CA LYS A 79 13.58 16.62 3.26
C LYS A 79 13.19 15.34 2.53
N PRO A 80 13.53 14.15 3.04
CA PRO A 80 13.05 12.89 2.49
C PRO A 80 11.52 12.84 2.53
N VAL A 81 10.92 12.46 1.40
CA VAL A 81 9.48 12.21 1.28
C VAL A 81 9.24 10.72 1.44
N ARG A 82 8.25 10.36 2.25
CA ARG A 82 7.95 8.94 2.54
C ARG A 82 7.51 8.19 1.29
N TYR A 83 6.60 8.76 0.52
CA TYR A 83 6.04 8.13 -0.67
C TYR A 83 6.45 8.90 -1.92
N GLN A 84 6.79 8.16 -2.98
CA GLN A 84 7.09 8.77 -4.29
C GLN A 84 5.80 9.30 -4.93
N PRO A 85 5.87 10.20 -5.93
CA PRO A 85 4.70 10.73 -6.63
C PRO A 85 3.82 9.64 -7.30
N MET A 86 4.41 8.51 -7.65
CA MET A 86 3.72 7.29 -8.06
C MET A 86 4.14 6.13 -7.14
N PRO A 87 3.53 6.06 -5.95
CA PRO A 87 3.90 5.05 -4.97
C PRO A 87 3.53 3.66 -5.49
N ILE A 88 4.35 2.69 -5.12
CA ILE A 88 4.22 1.29 -5.52
C ILE A 88 3.58 0.50 -4.38
N ALA A 89 2.76 -0.50 -4.71
CA ALA A 89 2.14 -1.43 -3.76
C ALA A 89 1.40 -0.72 -2.61
N GLN A 90 0.70 0.36 -2.90
CA GLN A 90 0.10 1.28 -1.92
C GLN A 90 -0.72 0.57 -0.83
N HIS A 91 -1.57 -0.39 -1.22
CA HIS A 91 -2.40 -1.13 -0.27
C HIS A 91 -1.62 -2.12 0.60
N LEU A 92 -0.48 -2.61 0.10
CA LEU A 92 0.39 -3.50 0.87
C LEU A 92 1.30 -2.69 1.80
N ILE A 93 1.93 -1.63 1.29
CA ILE A 93 2.77 -0.74 2.09
C ILE A 93 1.92 -0.02 3.13
N GLY A 94 0.78 0.53 2.73
CA GLY A 94 -0.09 1.31 3.60
C GLY A 94 0.26 2.79 3.62
N TYR A 95 -0.18 3.48 4.67
CA TYR A 95 0.04 4.91 4.84
C TYR A 95 0.22 5.30 6.30
N LEU A 96 0.76 6.50 6.52
CA LEU A 96 0.95 7.10 7.83
C LEU A 96 -0.21 8.03 8.18
N GLY A 97 -0.57 8.06 9.45
CA GLY A 97 -1.47 9.06 10.01
C GLY A 97 -0.78 10.41 10.25
N ALA A 98 -1.55 11.40 10.66
CA ALA A 98 -1.04 12.75 10.97
C ALA A 98 0.00 12.77 12.11
N SER A 99 0.05 11.74 12.93
CA SER A 99 1.04 11.55 14.00
C SER A 99 2.34 10.90 13.53
N GLY A 100 2.49 10.57 12.23
CA GLY A 100 3.66 9.87 11.71
C GLY A 100 3.66 8.35 11.96
N HIS A 101 2.62 7.81 12.60
CA HIS A 101 2.47 6.37 12.83
C HIS A 101 1.74 5.67 11.70
N GLY A 102 2.07 4.40 11.49
CA GLY A 102 1.41 3.55 10.49
C GLY A 102 -0.07 3.30 10.82
N VAL A 103 -0.93 3.47 9.82
CA VAL A 103 -2.39 3.26 9.95
C VAL A 103 -2.83 1.98 9.26
N SER A 104 -2.16 1.57 8.20
CA SER A 104 -2.50 0.37 7.44
C SER A 104 -1.26 -0.32 6.86
N GLY A 105 -1.42 -1.53 6.36
CA GLY A 105 -0.40 -2.29 5.65
C GLY A 105 0.86 -2.56 6.47
N VAL A 106 2.00 -2.60 5.78
CA VAL A 106 3.32 -2.82 6.38
C VAL A 106 3.71 -1.67 7.31
N GLU A 107 3.31 -0.44 6.98
CA GLU A 107 3.52 0.73 7.84
C GLU A 107 2.92 0.53 9.24
N TYR A 108 1.71 -0.03 9.32
CA TYR A 108 1.05 -0.35 10.59
C TYR A 108 1.64 -1.59 11.25
N ALA A 109 1.80 -2.68 10.49
CA ALA A 109 2.23 -3.96 11.03
C ALA A 109 3.64 -3.92 11.65
N PHE A 110 4.51 -3.03 11.17
CA PHE A 110 5.88 -2.85 11.60
C PHE A 110 6.17 -1.46 12.14
N ASP A 111 5.15 -0.76 12.65
CA ASP A 111 5.27 0.63 13.11
C ASP A 111 6.37 0.81 14.15
N ASP A 112 6.38 -0.04 15.18
CA ASP A 112 7.40 -0.01 16.26
C ASP A 112 8.83 -0.23 15.74
N LEU A 113 8.99 -1.09 14.72
CA LEU A 113 10.28 -1.38 14.11
C LEU A 113 10.76 -0.22 13.23
N LEU A 114 9.84 0.35 12.46
CA LEU A 114 10.15 1.42 11.50
C LEU A 114 10.37 2.76 12.20
N THR A 115 9.67 3.03 13.29
CA THR A 115 9.84 4.26 14.06
C THR A 115 11.24 4.32 14.66
N GLY A 116 12.00 5.38 14.33
CA GLY A 116 13.40 5.52 14.73
C GLY A 116 14.36 4.57 13.99
N GLY A 117 13.91 3.90 12.94
CA GLY A 117 14.75 2.98 12.14
C GLY A 117 15.79 3.69 11.28
N SER A 118 15.57 4.94 10.91
CA SER A 118 16.51 5.76 10.13
C SER A 118 17.00 6.96 10.95
N THR A 119 17.85 7.78 10.36
CA THR A 119 18.42 8.96 11.01
C THR A 119 17.36 10.04 11.22
N LEU A 120 17.19 10.47 12.47
CA LEU A 120 16.44 11.69 12.80
C LEU A 120 17.29 12.91 12.41
N THR A 121 16.74 13.80 11.61
CA THR A 121 17.43 15.02 11.19
C THR A 121 16.65 16.25 11.65
N GLU A 122 17.31 17.13 12.36
CA GLU A 122 16.77 18.41 12.82
C GLU A 122 17.54 19.59 12.22
N VAL A 123 16.82 20.63 11.87
CA VAL A 123 17.41 21.93 11.57
C VAL A 123 17.44 22.74 12.87
N ARG A 124 18.63 23.12 13.33
CA ARG A 124 18.81 24.01 14.49
C ARG A 124 19.23 25.40 14.02
N CYS A 125 18.68 26.41 14.64
CA CYS A 125 18.97 27.80 14.37
C CYS A 125 18.92 28.61 15.67
N THR A 126 19.76 29.62 15.78
CA THR A 126 19.76 30.55 16.88
C THR A 126 19.02 31.83 16.49
N MET A 127 18.10 32.26 17.33
CA MET A 127 17.25 33.41 17.08
C MET A 127 17.50 34.52 18.12
N ASN A 128 17.44 35.77 17.67
CA ASN A 128 17.42 36.91 18.57
C ASN A 128 16.05 37.14 19.20
N ALA A 129 15.94 38.00 20.17
CA ALA A 129 14.68 38.30 20.87
C ALA A 129 13.58 38.91 19.98
N ARG A 130 13.88 39.29 18.74
CA ARG A 130 12.94 39.83 17.76
C ARG A 130 12.50 38.79 16.73
N GLY A 131 12.89 37.53 16.91
CA GLY A 131 12.52 36.42 15.99
C GLY A 131 13.32 36.37 14.69
N GLY A 132 14.47 37.09 14.61
CA GLY A 132 15.39 37.02 13.47
C GLY A 132 16.53 36.02 13.72
N PHE A 133 17.05 35.38 12.68
CA PHE A 133 18.25 34.58 12.79
C PHE A 133 19.48 35.43 13.14
N ILE A 134 20.40 34.88 13.91
CA ILE A 134 21.66 35.51 14.21
C ILE A 134 22.61 35.21 13.04
N GLU A 135 23.01 36.26 12.30
CA GLU A 135 23.82 36.12 11.06
C GLU A 135 25.16 35.40 11.26
N SER A 136 25.74 35.52 12.48
CA SER A 136 26.98 34.83 12.82
C SER A 136 26.82 33.36 13.15
N ASP A 137 25.57 32.85 13.21
CA ASP A 137 25.25 31.45 13.58
C ASP A 137 24.23 30.89 12.59
N ALA A 138 24.72 30.50 11.41
CA ALA A 138 23.89 29.96 10.35
C ALA A 138 23.16 28.69 10.81
N PRO A 139 21.91 28.45 10.35
CA PRO A 139 21.22 27.23 10.63
C PRO A 139 22.01 25.99 10.15
N TYR A 140 22.03 24.95 10.98
CA TYR A 140 22.79 23.75 10.73
C TYR A 140 21.95 22.49 10.99
N LEU A 141 22.37 21.38 10.38
CA LEU A 141 21.76 20.08 10.58
C LEU A 141 22.34 19.38 11.80
N VAL A 142 21.47 18.78 12.60
CA VAL A 142 21.83 17.86 13.67
C VAL A 142 21.22 16.52 13.33
N GLU A 143 22.06 15.50 13.24
CA GLU A 143 21.67 14.15 12.92
C GLU A 143 21.82 13.26 14.15
N SER A 144 20.76 12.52 14.46
CA SER A 144 20.74 11.50 15.49
C SER A 144 20.54 10.14 14.80
N PRO A 145 21.56 9.25 14.86
CA PRO A 145 21.46 7.95 14.21
C PRO A 145 20.26 7.15 14.70
N GLY A 146 19.53 6.53 13.76
CA GLY A 146 18.51 5.56 14.08
C GLY A 146 19.08 4.17 14.34
N THR A 147 18.20 3.19 14.55
CA THR A 147 18.58 1.79 14.81
C THR A 147 19.13 1.06 13.57
N GLY A 148 19.00 1.62 12.39
CA GLY A 148 19.28 0.97 11.11
C GLY A 148 18.18 -0.02 10.68
N ALA A 149 17.06 -0.07 11.38
CA ALA A 149 15.98 -1.00 11.10
C ALA A 149 15.19 -0.60 9.84
N GLY A 150 14.77 -1.62 9.10
CA GLY A 150 13.88 -1.51 7.94
C GLY A 150 13.18 -2.84 7.69
N VAL A 151 12.24 -2.87 6.77
CA VAL A 151 11.47 -4.07 6.42
C VAL A 151 11.74 -4.45 4.97
N MET A 152 12.21 -5.67 4.74
CA MET A 152 12.36 -6.23 3.40
C MET A 152 11.16 -7.13 3.10
N LEU A 153 10.49 -6.86 1.98
CA LEU A 153 9.37 -7.65 1.48
C LEU A 153 9.86 -8.73 0.51
N THR A 154 9.02 -9.73 0.26
CA THR A 154 9.24 -10.70 -0.82
C THR A 154 8.82 -10.14 -2.19
N LEU A 155 8.19 -8.98 -2.21
CA LEU A 155 7.71 -8.29 -3.39
C LEU A 155 8.88 -7.92 -4.32
N ASP A 156 8.67 -8.10 -5.62
CA ASP A 156 9.60 -7.67 -6.69
C ASP A 156 9.02 -6.40 -7.33
N SER A 157 9.76 -5.30 -7.22
CA SER A 157 9.28 -3.99 -7.68
C SER A 157 9.05 -3.93 -9.19
N SER A 158 9.76 -4.70 -9.98
CA SER A 158 9.58 -4.77 -11.44
C SER A 158 8.29 -5.50 -11.82
N ILE A 159 8.02 -6.63 -11.17
CA ILE A 159 6.77 -7.39 -11.35
C ILE A 159 5.58 -6.56 -10.83
N GLN A 160 5.73 -5.93 -9.67
CA GLN A 160 4.68 -5.09 -9.09
C GLN A 160 4.29 -3.94 -10.04
N ARG A 161 5.27 -3.19 -10.57
CA ARG A 161 5.01 -2.10 -11.52
C ARG A 161 4.33 -2.58 -12.80
N ALA A 162 4.74 -3.72 -13.33
CA ALA A 162 4.11 -4.33 -14.51
C ALA A 162 2.64 -4.68 -14.23
N CYS A 163 2.37 -5.28 -13.05
CA CYS A 163 0.99 -5.60 -12.63
C CYS A 163 0.15 -4.35 -12.39
N GLU A 164 0.72 -3.28 -11.80
CA GLU A 164 0.02 -2.01 -11.61
C GLU A 164 -0.33 -1.36 -12.95
N ALA A 165 0.60 -1.31 -13.90
CA ALA A 165 0.36 -0.74 -15.22
C ALA A 165 -0.79 -1.45 -15.94
N VAL A 166 -0.75 -2.79 -15.99
CA VAL A 166 -1.84 -3.59 -16.58
C VAL A 166 -3.13 -3.43 -15.80
N GLY A 167 -3.05 -3.43 -14.47
CA GLY A 167 -4.22 -3.30 -13.60
C GLY A 167 -4.95 -1.97 -13.80
N ILE A 168 -4.23 -0.86 -13.84
CA ILE A 168 -4.80 0.48 -14.07
C ILE A 168 -5.53 0.55 -15.42
N GLU A 169 -4.98 -0.11 -16.45
CA GLU A 169 -5.58 -0.10 -17.80
C GLU A 169 -6.80 -1.02 -17.92
N MET A 170 -6.78 -2.18 -17.25
CA MET A 170 -7.69 -3.30 -17.52
C MET A 170 -8.75 -3.53 -16.45
N VAL A 171 -8.58 -2.98 -15.23
CA VAL A 171 -9.38 -3.37 -14.06
C VAL A 171 -9.89 -2.15 -13.31
N ASP A 172 -11.18 -1.88 -13.39
CA ASP A 172 -11.81 -0.80 -12.61
C ASP A 172 -11.78 -1.08 -11.10
N LYS A 173 -12.17 -2.30 -10.71
CA LYS A 173 -12.18 -2.77 -9.31
C LYS A 173 -11.76 -4.24 -9.24
N GLY A 174 -10.69 -4.51 -8.54
CA GLY A 174 -10.18 -5.88 -8.42
C GLY A 174 -8.82 -5.93 -7.77
N CYS A 175 -8.16 -7.06 -7.92
CA CYS A 175 -6.78 -7.24 -7.47
C CYS A 175 -6.00 -8.15 -8.42
N ILE A 176 -4.69 -7.98 -8.43
CA ILE A 176 -3.74 -8.87 -9.09
C ILE A 176 -2.75 -9.33 -8.02
N VAL A 177 -2.58 -10.63 -7.88
CA VAL A 177 -1.60 -11.23 -6.98
C VAL A 177 -0.70 -12.18 -7.78
N VAL A 178 0.60 -12.02 -7.63
CA VAL A 178 1.60 -12.90 -8.24
C VAL A 178 2.35 -13.62 -7.15
N LEU A 179 2.37 -14.94 -7.22
CA LEU A 179 3.08 -15.81 -6.29
C LEU A 179 4.19 -16.56 -7.02
N ASP A 180 5.30 -16.75 -6.36
CA ASP A 180 6.36 -17.65 -6.78
C ASP A 180 5.91 -19.10 -6.53
N ALA A 181 5.69 -19.88 -7.60
CA ALA A 181 5.07 -21.19 -7.49
C ALA A 181 5.82 -22.18 -6.57
N PRO A 182 7.17 -22.27 -6.61
CA PRO A 182 7.91 -23.16 -5.73
C PRO A 182 7.87 -22.80 -4.25
N THR A 183 7.81 -21.50 -3.91
CA THR A 183 7.98 -21.02 -2.52
C THR A 183 6.72 -20.44 -1.91
N GLY A 184 5.71 -20.13 -2.72
CA GLY A 184 4.49 -19.43 -2.30
C GLY A 184 4.73 -17.95 -1.94
N ARG A 185 5.94 -17.41 -2.16
CA ARG A 185 6.24 -16.00 -1.84
C ARG A 185 5.48 -15.05 -2.74
N GLY A 186 4.85 -14.03 -2.14
CA GLY A 186 4.20 -12.95 -2.89
C GLY A 186 5.25 -12.09 -3.63
N ARG A 187 5.12 -11.99 -4.95
CA ARG A 187 5.99 -11.17 -5.81
C ARG A 187 5.34 -9.87 -6.22
N ALA A 188 4.02 -9.85 -6.33
CA ALA A 188 3.23 -8.65 -6.53
C ALA A 188 1.88 -8.75 -5.82
N SER A 189 1.36 -7.60 -5.37
CA SER A 189 0.03 -7.47 -4.79
C SER A 189 -0.53 -6.09 -5.16
N VAL A 190 -1.46 -6.06 -6.11
CA VAL A 190 -2.14 -4.86 -6.58
C VAL A 190 -3.58 -4.91 -6.14
N SER A 191 -4.10 -3.82 -5.62
CA SER A 191 -5.53 -3.62 -5.38
C SER A 191 -5.99 -2.35 -6.09
N LEU A 192 -7.15 -2.38 -6.70
CA LEU A 192 -7.69 -1.30 -7.53
C LEU A 192 -9.10 -0.91 -7.08
N PRO A 193 -9.46 0.38 -7.17
CA PRO A 193 -8.64 1.50 -7.61
C PRO A 193 -7.53 1.87 -6.63
N LEU A 194 -6.52 2.57 -7.13
CA LEU A 194 -5.44 3.11 -6.30
C LEU A 194 -5.91 4.32 -5.49
N TYR A 195 -5.19 4.64 -4.42
CA TYR A 195 -5.39 5.86 -3.62
C TYR A 195 -4.07 6.61 -3.45
N ASP A 196 -4.11 7.85 -3.03
CA ASP A 196 -2.93 8.62 -2.70
C ASP A 196 -2.63 8.47 -1.20
N PRO A 197 -1.51 7.86 -0.79
CA PRO A 197 -1.15 7.69 0.62
C PRO A 197 -0.80 9.01 1.33
N GLU A 198 -0.48 10.06 0.58
CA GLU A 198 -0.26 11.42 1.11
C GLU A 198 -1.58 12.18 1.28
N ASN A 199 -2.66 11.78 0.57
CA ASN A 199 -3.96 12.45 0.61
C ASN A 199 -5.13 11.46 0.77
N VAL A 200 -5.07 10.64 1.82
CA VAL A 200 -6.12 9.65 2.16
C VAL A 200 -7.48 10.29 2.38
N ALA A 201 -7.51 11.53 2.90
CA ALA A 201 -8.75 12.27 3.11
C ALA A 201 -9.56 12.46 1.82
N ALA A 202 -8.88 12.68 0.68
CA ALA A 202 -9.56 12.77 -0.62
C ALA A 202 -10.21 11.45 -1.04
N SER A 203 -9.59 10.32 -0.74
CA SER A 203 -10.15 8.98 -1.01
C SER A 203 -11.36 8.69 -0.12
N ILE A 204 -11.32 9.09 1.14
CA ILE A 204 -12.46 8.98 2.06
C ILE A 204 -13.64 9.83 1.56
N ALA A 205 -13.36 11.06 1.12
CA ALA A 205 -14.40 11.98 0.62
C ALA A 205 -15.08 11.46 -0.66
N ARG A 206 -14.35 10.75 -1.55
CA ARG A 206 -14.91 10.14 -2.76
C ARG A 206 -15.81 8.94 -2.49
N GLN A 207 -15.66 8.27 -1.34
CA GLN A 207 -16.39 7.04 -0.99
C GLN A 207 -16.31 5.93 -2.05
N ASP A 208 -15.21 5.89 -2.81
CA ASP A 208 -15.00 4.98 -3.95
C ASP A 208 -14.44 3.61 -3.59
N THR A 209 -14.31 3.33 -2.28
CA THR A 209 -13.73 2.09 -1.76
C THR A 209 -12.25 1.86 -2.17
N SER A 210 -11.54 2.90 -2.59
CA SER A 210 -10.12 2.83 -3.01
C SER A 210 -9.18 2.42 -1.87
N LEU A 211 -9.57 2.61 -0.61
CA LEU A 211 -8.77 2.21 0.55
C LEU A 211 -8.85 0.71 0.88
N VAL A 212 -9.76 -0.03 0.23
CA VAL A 212 -9.94 -1.47 0.48
C VAL A 212 -8.82 -2.26 -0.18
N ASN A 213 -8.05 -3.01 0.62
CA ASN A 213 -7.09 -3.98 0.07
C ASN A 213 -7.85 -5.24 -0.39
N ARG A 214 -8.17 -5.28 -1.68
CA ARG A 214 -8.93 -6.39 -2.28
C ARG A 214 -8.15 -7.68 -2.37
N ALA A 215 -6.82 -7.62 -2.41
CA ALA A 215 -5.99 -8.82 -2.39
C ALA A 215 -6.06 -9.59 -1.07
N LEU A 216 -6.40 -8.88 0.04
CA LEU A 216 -6.55 -9.46 1.38
C LEU A 216 -8.01 -9.53 1.86
N SER A 217 -8.96 -9.18 0.99
CA SER A 217 -10.39 -9.23 1.33
C SER A 217 -10.96 -10.62 1.03
N ALA A 218 -11.94 -11.04 1.84
CA ALA A 218 -12.66 -12.29 1.61
C ALA A 218 -13.70 -12.13 0.49
N TYR A 219 -13.71 -13.07 -0.43
CA TYR A 219 -14.65 -13.15 -1.54
C TYR A 219 -15.29 -14.52 -1.64
N ASN A 220 -16.45 -14.59 -2.27
CA ASN A 220 -17.01 -15.87 -2.73
C ASN A 220 -16.11 -16.45 -3.82
N VAL A 221 -15.44 -17.56 -3.50
CA VAL A 221 -14.40 -18.15 -4.36
C VAL A 221 -14.99 -18.73 -5.65
N GLY A 222 -16.23 -19.19 -5.60
CA GLY A 222 -16.89 -19.81 -6.75
C GLY A 222 -16.16 -21.06 -7.24
N SER A 223 -16.12 -21.25 -8.56
CA SER A 223 -15.55 -22.46 -9.17
C SER A 223 -14.04 -22.61 -9.03
N VAL A 224 -13.30 -21.55 -8.66
CA VAL A 224 -11.86 -21.68 -8.39
C VAL A 224 -11.55 -22.44 -7.10
N PHE A 225 -12.58 -22.74 -6.29
CA PHE A 225 -12.45 -23.63 -5.14
C PHE A 225 -12.41 -25.12 -5.51
N LYS A 226 -12.93 -25.52 -6.68
CA LYS A 226 -13.02 -26.91 -7.12
C LYS A 226 -11.69 -27.65 -7.20
N PRO A 227 -10.60 -27.05 -7.70
CA PRO A 227 -9.28 -27.68 -7.66
C PRO A 227 -8.81 -28.02 -6.25
N LEU A 228 -9.12 -27.17 -5.24
CA LEU A 228 -8.80 -27.47 -3.83
C LEU A 228 -9.57 -28.67 -3.32
N LEU A 229 -10.87 -28.76 -3.63
CA LEU A 229 -11.69 -29.95 -3.29
C LEU A 229 -11.17 -31.21 -3.98
N ALA A 230 -10.73 -31.10 -5.23
CA ALA A 230 -10.15 -32.23 -5.96
C ALA A 230 -8.84 -32.71 -5.31
N ALA A 231 -7.96 -31.77 -4.95
CA ALA A 231 -6.71 -32.10 -4.26
C ALA A 231 -6.95 -32.75 -2.90
N ALA A 232 -7.84 -32.18 -2.07
CA ALA A 232 -8.23 -32.78 -0.80
C ALA A 232 -8.82 -34.20 -0.96
N ALA A 233 -9.63 -34.43 -1.99
CA ALA A 233 -10.19 -35.73 -2.28
C ALA A 233 -9.11 -36.76 -2.65
N LEU A 234 -8.15 -36.39 -3.48
CA LEU A 234 -7.03 -37.26 -3.85
C LEU A 234 -6.14 -37.57 -2.63
N GLU A 235 -5.89 -36.61 -1.75
CA GLU A 235 -5.16 -36.86 -0.49
C GLU A 235 -5.90 -37.84 0.44
N GLN A 236 -7.21 -37.83 0.43
CA GLN A 236 -8.06 -38.78 1.17
C GLN A 236 -8.24 -40.15 0.44
N GLY A 237 -7.53 -40.37 -0.67
CA GLY A 237 -7.57 -41.61 -1.42
C GLY A 237 -8.80 -41.80 -2.30
N ILE A 238 -9.58 -40.75 -2.54
CA ILE A 238 -10.71 -40.81 -3.49
C ILE A 238 -10.14 -40.85 -4.91
N SER A 239 -10.57 -41.85 -5.70
CA SER A 239 -10.07 -42.04 -7.07
C SER A 239 -10.52 -40.89 -8.01
N ALA A 240 -9.59 -40.36 -8.83
CA ALA A 240 -9.94 -39.42 -9.87
C ALA A 240 -10.88 -40.01 -10.97
N GLN A 241 -10.91 -41.34 -11.10
CA GLN A 241 -11.75 -42.08 -12.06
C GLN A 241 -13.15 -42.37 -11.51
N GLU A 242 -13.42 -42.05 -10.24
CA GLU A 242 -14.74 -42.21 -9.67
C GLU A 242 -15.74 -41.30 -10.37
N THR A 243 -16.83 -41.90 -10.86
CA THR A 243 -17.82 -41.19 -11.67
C THR A 243 -19.07 -40.83 -10.87
N TYR A 244 -19.72 -39.78 -11.30
CA TYR A 244 -21.01 -39.32 -10.81
C TYR A 244 -21.91 -38.92 -11.98
N GLU A 245 -23.21 -39.28 -11.88
CA GLU A 245 -24.22 -38.87 -12.87
C GLU A 245 -24.76 -37.50 -12.56
N CYS A 246 -24.43 -36.51 -13.40
CA CYS A 246 -24.88 -35.15 -13.26
C CYS A 246 -26.15 -34.90 -14.08
N THR A 247 -27.27 -34.71 -13.42
CA THR A 247 -28.56 -34.39 -14.03
C THR A 247 -28.80 -32.89 -14.22
N GLY A 248 -27.82 -32.04 -13.85
CA GLY A 248 -27.89 -30.57 -13.97
C GLY A 248 -28.19 -29.85 -12.67
N SER A 249 -28.66 -30.53 -11.63
CA SER A 249 -28.89 -30.00 -10.31
C SER A 249 -28.74 -31.05 -9.23
N ILE A 250 -28.44 -30.59 -8.01
CA ILE A 250 -28.42 -31.43 -6.80
C ILE A 250 -29.02 -30.63 -5.64
N GLU A 251 -29.85 -31.23 -4.83
CA GLU A 251 -30.45 -30.66 -3.64
C GLU A 251 -29.70 -31.13 -2.39
N VAL A 252 -29.28 -30.17 -1.55
CA VAL A 252 -28.62 -30.46 -0.28
C VAL A 252 -29.15 -29.50 0.78
N GLY A 253 -29.68 -30.05 1.87
CA GLY A 253 -30.19 -29.24 2.98
C GLY A 253 -31.29 -28.25 2.61
N GLY A 254 -32.13 -28.55 1.63
CA GLY A 254 -33.19 -27.65 1.15
C GLY A 254 -32.74 -26.62 0.13
N HIS A 255 -31.43 -26.58 -0.22
CA HIS A 255 -30.88 -25.72 -1.24
C HIS A 255 -30.58 -26.49 -2.53
N VAL A 256 -30.98 -25.92 -3.68
CA VAL A 256 -30.74 -26.51 -5.00
C VAL A 256 -29.54 -25.86 -5.66
N TYR A 257 -28.48 -26.64 -5.83
CA TYR A 257 -27.27 -26.24 -6.57
C TYR A 257 -27.42 -26.65 -8.02
N ARG A 258 -27.25 -25.73 -8.97
CA ARG A 258 -27.40 -25.96 -10.41
C ARG A 258 -26.09 -25.80 -11.14
N CYS A 259 -25.91 -26.62 -12.19
CA CYS A 259 -24.83 -26.39 -13.16
C CYS A 259 -25.21 -25.25 -14.10
N ALA A 260 -24.18 -24.52 -14.61
CA ALA A 260 -24.35 -23.28 -15.34
C ALA A 260 -25.25 -23.41 -16.59
N TYR A 261 -25.24 -24.57 -17.24
CA TYR A 261 -25.94 -24.77 -18.50
C TYR A 261 -27.34 -25.36 -18.35
N GLY A 262 -27.86 -25.55 -17.14
CA GLY A 262 -29.21 -26.08 -16.91
C GLY A 262 -29.49 -27.51 -17.45
N ARG A 263 -28.54 -28.05 -18.20
CA ARG A 263 -28.53 -29.46 -18.64
C ARG A 263 -27.54 -30.23 -17.77
N GLY A 264 -27.82 -31.51 -17.54
CA GLY A 264 -26.86 -32.39 -16.90
C GLY A 264 -25.63 -32.61 -17.79
N HIS A 265 -24.50 -32.88 -17.15
CA HIS A 265 -23.26 -33.24 -17.84
C HIS A 265 -23.18 -34.76 -18.12
N GLY A 266 -24.21 -35.55 -17.68
CA GLY A 266 -24.18 -37.00 -17.71
C GLY A 266 -23.15 -37.56 -16.73
N THR A 267 -22.59 -38.72 -17.07
CA THR A 267 -21.57 -39.37 -16.25
C THR A 267 -20.23 -38.64 -16.38
N VAL A 268 -19.75 -38.07 -15.28
CA VAL A 268 -18.50 -37.31 -15.20
C VAL A 268 -17.59 -37.90 -14.13
N ASP A 269 -16.31 -38.00 -14.43
CA ASP A 269 -15.22 -38.22 -13.48
C ASP A 269 -14.66 -36.87 -12.95
N MET A 270 -13.67 -36.91 -12.07
CA MET A 270 -13.08 -35.70 -11.48
C MET A 270 -12.48 -34.76 -12.53
N LYS A 271 -11.81 -35.32 -13.54
CA LYS A 271 -11.20 -34.55 -14.63
C LYS A 271 -12.26 -33.83 -15.45
N THR A 272 -13.24 -34.57 -15.95
CA THR A 272 -14.35 -34.05 -16.74
C THR A 272 -15.18 -33.04 -15.95
N ALA A 273 -15.38 -33.27 -14.64
CA ALA A 273 -16.10 -32.37 -13.77
C ALA A 273 -15.35 -31.05 -13.56
N LEU A 274 -14.01 -31.05 -13.50
CA LEU A 274 -13.19 -29.84 -13.47
C LEU A 274 -13.28 -29.08 -14.80
N GLU A 275 -13.07 -29.76 -15.92
CA GLU A 275 -13.10 -29.17 -17.27
C GLU A 275 -14.45 -28.50 -17.57
N GLN A 276 -15.55 -29.13 -17.14
CA GLN A 276 -16.92 -28.62 -17.35
C GLN A 276 -17.45 -27.78 -16.18
N SER A 277 -16.63 -27.58 -15.17
CA SER A 277 -17.03 -26.86 -13.94
C SER A 277 -18.33 -27.40 -13.33
N CYS A 278 -18.49 -28.72 -13.22
CA CYS A 278 -19.70 -29.38 -12.76
C CYS A 278 -19.95 -29.12 -11.26
N ASN A 279 -21.00 -28.35 -10.94
CA ASN A 279 -21.34 -28.07 -9.55
C ASN A 279 -21.84 -29.31 -8.82
N CYS A 280 -22.63 -30.14 -9.47
CA CYS A 280 -23.22 -31.35 -8.85
C CYS A 280 -22.14 -32.32 -8.37
N TYR A 281 -21.12 -32.57 -9.20
CA TYR A 281 -19.98 -33.40 -8.82
C TYR A 281 -19.27 -32.87 -7.58
N PHE A 282 -18.89 -31.59 -7.59
CA PHE A 282 -18.12 -30.99 -6.50
C PHE A 282 -18.90 -30.76 -5.22
N VAL A 283 -20.22 -30.56 -5.30
CA VAL A 283 -21.08 -30.56 -4.11
C VAL A 283 -21.09 -31.93 -3.46
N GLN A 284 -21.26 -33.02 -4.24
CA GLN A 284 -21.19 -34.39 -3.70
C GLN A 284 -19.83 -34.74 -3.12
N LEU A 285 -18.77 -34.34 -3.83
CA LEU A 285 -17.40 -34.55 -3.36
C LEU A 285 -17.15 -33.85 -2.01
N GLY A 286 -17.58 -32.56 -1.88
CA GLY A 286 -17.49 -31.82 -0.64
C GLY A 286 -18.28 -32.43 0.52
N LEU A 287 -19.51 -32.94 0.25
CA LEU A 287 -20.31 -33.65 1.24
C LEU A 287 -19.61 -34.90 1.74
N ARG A 288 -18.96 -35.65 0.85
CA ARG A 288 -18.22 -36.88 1.18
C ARG A 288 -16.96 -36.58 1.99
N LEU A 289 -16.24 -35.51 1.67
CA LEU A 289 -15.04 -35.06 2.41
C LEU A 289 -15.40 -34.58 3.80
N GLY A 290 -16.52 -33.91 3.95
CA GLY A 290 -16.95 -33.29 5.21
C GLY A 290 -16.22 -31.98 5.51
N ALA A 291 -16.83 -31.18 6.40
CA ALA A 291 -16.35 -29.82 6.71
C ALA A 291 -14.99 -29.76 7.45
N GLN A 292 -14.51 -30.87 7.98
CA GLN A 292 -13.21 -30.90 8.68
C GLN A 292 -12.03 -31.16 7.73
N THR A 293 -12.30 -31.66 6.54
CA THR A 293 -11.29 -32.00 5.52
C THR A 293 -11.11 -30.84 4.52
N VAL A 294 -12.16 -30.05 4.35
CA VAL A 294 -12.21 -28.89 3.45
C VAL A 294 -11.96 -27.59 4.22
#